data_bcb9c8320eaa801481f408d90dd3e2fa
#
_entry.id   bcb9c8320eaa801481f408d90dd3e2fa
#
_cell.length_a   1.000
_cell.length_b   1.000
_cell.length_c   1.000
_cell.angle_alpha   90.00
_cell.angle_beta   90.00
_cell.angle_gamma   90.00
#
_symmetry.space_group_name_H-M   'P 1'
#
loop_
_entity.id
_entity.type
_entity.pdbx_description
1 polymer ?
#
loop_
_entity_poly.entity_id
_entity_poly.type
_entity_poly.pdbx_seq_one_letter_code
_entity_poly.pdbx_strand_id
1 'polypeptide(L)'
;MTEHILTIRNSEIIRKVEERTFKFGKARDNGNADKLINNVKLTDMPYDRSMVRDWISNAIGNIKSAFPKYSRRIETEYETGHANDGDYLVSKLHFCLSSSWPECNGDPFDSDCQEYIVNSVIAEFIGLSLPKEADHFAQKAMVALKNAERKLYFKIG
;
A
#
# COMPACT_ATOMS: atom_id res chain seq x y z
N MET A 1 23.98 10.16 9.86
CA MET A 1 22.65 9.53 9.72
C MET A 1 22.33 9.31 8.26
N THR A 2 21.72 8.18 7.95
CA THR A 2 21.37 7.82 6.58
C THR A 2 19.90 8.17 6.32
N GLU A 3 19.65 8.90 5.25
CA GLU A 3 18.29 9.19 4.81
C GLU A 3 17.85 8.09 3.84
N HIS A 4 16.64 7.56 4.06
CA HIS A 4 15.99 6.63 3.13
C HIS A 4 14.63 7.20 2.76
N ILE A 5 14.31 7.19 1.48
CA ILE A 5 13.04 7.73 0.97
C ILE A 5 12.21 6.58 0.41
N LEU A 6 11.06 6.35 1.06
CA LEU A 6 10.04 5.43 0.55
C LEU A 6 9.16 6.19 -0.43
N THR A 7 9.17 5.79 -1.68
CA THR A 7 8.39 6.42 -2.74
C THR A 7 7.19 5.57 -3.09
N ILE A 8 6.00 6.12 -2.95
CA ILE A 8 4.73 5.45 -3.25
C ILE A 8 4.02 6.21 -4.36
N ARG A 9 3.76 5.53 -5.47
CA ARG A 9 3.00 6.07 -6.61
C ARG A 9 1.59 5.54 -6.58
N ASN A 10 0.61 6.43 -6.51
CA ASN A 10 -0.81 6.01 -6.49
C ASN A 10 -1.16 5.18 -7.71
N SER A 11 -0.67 5.55 -8.89
CA SER A 11 -0.93 4.80 -10.13
C SER A 11 -0.47 3.34 -10.04
N GLU A 12 0.68 3.09 -9.43
CA GLU A 12 1.21 1.75 -9.26
C GLU A 12 0.40 0.95 -8.23
N ILE A 13 0.02 1.58 -7.12
CA ILE A 13 -0.82 0.93 -6.10
C ILE A 13 -2.19 0.57 -6.69
N ILE A 14 -2.82 1.51 -7.38
CA ILE A 14 -4.12 1.29 -8.02
C ILE A 14 -4.04 0.11 -9.00
N ARG A 15 -3.00 0.06 -9.83
CA ARG A 15 -2.79 -1.04 -10.77
C ARG A 15 -2.67 -2.39 -10.06
N LYS A 16 -1.89 -2.45 -8.99
CA LYS A 16 -1.72 -3.69 -8.21
C LYS A 16 -2.99 -4.12 -7.52
N VAL A 17 -3.74 -3.18 -6.97
CA VAL A 17 -5.03 -3.46 -6.33
C VAL A 17 -6.03 -4.01 -7.36
N GLU A 18 -6.13 -3.38 -8.52
CA GLU A 18 -7.01 -3.85 -9.60
C GLU A 18 -6.64 -5.26 -10.07
N GLU A 19 -5.35 -5.50 -10.27
CA GLU A 19 -4.85 -6.80 -10.71
C GLU A 19 -5.17 -7.89 -9.70
N ARG A 20 -4.93 -7.65 -8.41
CA ARG A 20 -5.17 -8.64 -7.35
C ARG A 20 -6.66 -8.85 -7.09
N THR A 21 -7.46 -7.80 -7.12
CA THR A 21 -8.91 -7.93 -6.94
C THR A 21 -9.55 -8.65 -8.11
N PHE A 22 -9.05 -8.44 -9.34
CA PHE A 22 -9.50 -9.20 -10.51
C PHE A 22 -9.21 -10.69 -10.35
N LYS A 23 -7.99 -11.05 -9.96
CA LYS A 23 -7.61 -12.47 -9.74
C LYS A 23 -8.45 -13.10 -8.64
N PHE A 24 -8.67 -12.39 -7.55
CA PHE A 24 -9.51 -12.87 -6.45
C PHE A 24 -10.95 -13.12 -6.91
N GLY A 25 -11.56 -12.17 -7.62
CA GLY A 25 -12.90 -12.30 -8.15
C GLY A 25 -13.03 -13.47 -9.13
N LYS A 26 -12.04 -13.65 -10.01
CA LYS A 26 -12.02 -14.76 -10.97
C LYS A 26 -11.93 -16.12 -10.27
N ALA A 27 -11.10 -16.22 -9.23
CA ALA A 27 -10.99 -17.45 -8.44
C ALA A 27 -12.31 -17.79 -7.76
N ARG A 28 -13.03 -16.80 -7.24
CA ARG A 28 -14.35 -17.00 -6.64
C ARG A 28 -15.41 -17.40 -7.65
N ASP A 29 -15.38 -16.84 -8.86
CA ASP A 29 -16.30 -17.21 -9.94
C ASP A 29 -16.16 -18.69 -10.30
N ASN A 30 -14.93 -19.18 -10.38
CA ASN A 30 -14.66 -20.59 -10.65
C ASN A 30 -15.20 -21.50 -9.54
N GLY A 31 -15.40 -20.96 -8.33
CA GLY A 31 -15.97 -21.68 -7.20
C GLY A 31 -17.47 -21.46 -7.00
N ASN A 32 -18.21 -20.98 -8.00
CA ASN A 32 -19.63 -20.60 -7.92
C ASN A 32 -19.92 -19.52 -6.88
N ALA A 33 -18.94 -18.66 -6.61
CA ALA A 33 -19.14 -17.57 -5.70
C ALA A 33 -19.74 -16.34 -6.40
N ASP A 34 -20.18 -15.40 -5.59
CA ASP A 34 -20.88 -14.20 -5.98
C ASP A 34 -20.20 -13.44 -7.13
N LYS A 35 -20.92 -13.26 -8.24
CA LYS A 35 -20.44 -12.53 -9.42
C LYS A 35 -20.26 -11.04 -9.19
N LEU A 36 -20.73 -10.52 -8.05
CA LEU A 36 -20.67 -9.09 -7.74
C LEU A 36 -19.23 -8.56 -7.73
N ILE A 37 -18.25 -9.37 -7.29
CA ILE A 37 -16.84 -8.94 -7.25
C ILE A 37 -16.26 -8.82 -8.65
N ASN A 38 -16.62 -9.71 -9.57
CA ASN A 38 -16.12 -9.68 -10.94
C ASN A 38 -16.61 -8.48 -11.74
N ASN A 39 -17.75 -7.94 -11.35
CA ASN A 39 -18.36 -6.82 -12.03
C ASN A 39 -17.90 -5.47 -11.46
N VAL A 40 -17.20 -5.47 -10.32
CA VAL A 40 -16.73 -4.24 -9.68
C VAL A 40 -15.25 -4.07 -9.96
N LYS A 41 -14.95 -3.31 -11.01
CA LYS A 41 -13.60 -2.82 -11.27
C LYS A 41 -13.48 -1.42 -10.70
N LEU A 42 -12.35 -1.13 -10.07
CA LEU A 42 -12.06 0.22 -9.56
C LEU A 42 -12.17 1.28 -10.64
N THR A 43 -11.94 0.90 -11.91
CA THR A 43 -12.03 1.79 -13.07
C THR A 43 -13.46 2.15 -13.46
N ASP A 44 -14.46 1.33 -13.07
CA ASP A 44 -15.84 1.50 -13.52
C ASP A 44 -16.66 2.43 -12.61
N MET A 45 -16.10 2.83 -11.46
CA MET A 45 -16.78 3.67 -10.46
C MET A 45 -15.94 4.89 -10.11
N PRO A 46 -16.17 6.04 -10.78
CA PRO A 46 -15.32 7.24 -10.59
C PRO A 46 -15.24 7.74 -9.13
N TYR A 47 -16.32 7.61 -8.35
CA TYR A 47 -16.31 8.01 -6.95
C TYR A 47 -15.49 7.08 -6.06
N ASP A 48 -15.33 5.82 -6.46
CA ASP A 48 -14.51 4.85 -5.71
C ASP A 48 -13.02 5.17 -5.81
N ARG A 49 -12.57 5.84 -6.87
CA ARG A 49 -11.19 6.27 -7.00
C ARG A 49 -10.79 7.28 -5.93
N SER A 50 -11.70 8.18 -5.58
CA SER A 50 -11.45 9.11 -4.48
C SER A 50 -11.27 8.37 -3.16
N MET A 51 -12.10 7.36 -2.89
CA MET A 51 -11.98 6.51 -1.71
C MET A 51 -10.66 5.75 -1.70
N VAL A 52 -10.27 5.19 -2.84
CA VAL A 52 -9.00 4.44 -2.97
C VAL A 52 -7.82 5.36 -2.68
N ARG A 53 -7.82 6.58 -3.21
CA ARG A 53 -6.77 7.57 -2.92
C ARG A 53 -6.69 7.88 -1.43
N ASP A 54 -7.83 8.01 -0.76
CA ASP A 54 -7.89 8.25 0.68
C ASP A 54 -7.34 7.05 1.46
N TRP A 55 -7.67 5.83 1.07
CA TRP A 55 -7.15 4.63 1.70
C TRP A 55 -5.63 4.52 1.54
N ILE A 56 -5.11 4.87 0.36
CA ILE A 56 -3.65 4.90 0.13
C ILE A 56 -3.01 5.93 1.07
N SER A 57 -3.55 7.13 1.14
CA SER A 57 -3.03 8.19 2.01
C SER A 57 -3.07 7.77 3.48
N ASN A 58 -4.14 7.14 3.92
CA ASN A 58 -4.28 6.63 5.27
C ASN A 58 -3.24 5.54 5.57
N ALA A 59 -3.00 4.63 4.62
CA ALA A 59 -2.00 3.58 4.78
C ALA A 59 -0.58 4.16 4.90
N ILE A 60 -0.25 5.17 4.12
CA ILE A 60 1.04 5.86 4.21
C ILE A 60 1.18 6.54 5.57
N GLY A 61 0.12 7.21 6.04
CA GLY A 61 0.09 7.80 7.36
C GLY A 61 0.27 6.78 8.48
N ASN A 62 -0.29 5.58 8.31
CA ASN A 62 -0.13 4.48 9.27
C ASN A 62 1.32 3.98 9.30
N ILE A 63 1.99 3.91 8.18
CA ILE A 63 3.42 3.56 8.13
C ILE A 63 4.23 4.59 8.91
N LYS A 64 3.97 5.87 8.67
CA LYS A 64 4.65 6.95 9.40
C LYS A 64 4.44 6.82 10.91
N SER A 65 3.21 6.56 11.32
CA SER A 65 2.84 6.41 12.73
C SER A 65 3.40 5.14 13.37
N ALA A 66 3.56 4.08 12.59
CA ALA A 66 4.12 2.82 13.06
C ALA A 66 5.61 2.92 13.38
N PHE A 67 6.32 3.81 12.72
CA PHE A 67 7.77 3.97 12.86
C PHE A 67 8.14 5.41 13.27
N PRO A 68 7.59 5.90 14.40
CA PRO A 68 7.75 7.32 14.77
C PRO A 68 9.21 7.71 15.07
N LYS A 69 10.02 6.74 15.47
CA LYS A 69 11.44 6.97 15.77
C LYS A 69 12.24 7.33 14.53
N TYR A 70 11.85 6.80 13.37
CA TYR A 70 12.62 6.91 12.14
C TYR A 70 11.95 7.78 11.08
N SER A 71 10.62 7.80 11.05
CA SER A 71 9.90 8.58 10.04
C SER A 71 9.95 10.08 10.35
N ARG A 72 9.98 10.88 9.29
CA ARG A 72 10.10 12.34 9.44
C ARG A 72 8.94 13.05 8.76
N ARG A 73 9.00 13.23 7.45
CA ARG A 73 8.01 14.01 6.71
C ARG A 73 7.52 13.26 5.48
N ILE A 74 6.36 13.65 5.01
CA ILE A 74 5.81 13.19 3.74
C ILE A 74 5.82 14.36 2.78
N GLU A 75 6.43 14.19 1.62
CA GLU A 75 6.37 15.14 0.52
C GLU A 75 5.52 14.54 -0.59
N THR A 76 4.74 15.37 -1.27
CA THR A 76 3.88 14.93 -2.35
C THR A 76 4.18 15.71 -3.62
N GLU A 77 4.10 15.02 -4.75
CA GLU A 77 4.23 15.60 -6.09
C GLU A 77 3.36 14.81 -7.06
N TYR A 78 3.22 15.27 -8.28
CA TYR A 78 2.48 14.55 -9.31
C TYR A 78 3.45 13.99 -10.34
N GLU A 79 3.12 12.84 -10.94
CA GLU A 79 3.89 12.30 -12.05
C GLU A 79 3.87 13.28 -13.23
N THR A 80 4.95 13.31 -14.00
CA THR A 80 5.12 14.21 -15.13
C THR A 80 3.96 14.05 -16.13
N GLY A 81 3.33 15.17 -16.51
CA GLY A 81 2.21 15.19 -17.42
C GLY A 81 0.84 14.92 -16.78
N HIS A 82 0.80 14.73 -15.46
CA HIS A 82 -0.44 14.42 -14.73
C HIS A 82 -0.69 15.36 -13.55
N ALA A 83 -0.38 16.64 -13.71
CA ALA A 83 -0.57 17.63 -12.65
C ALA A 83 -2.03 17.70 -12.21
N ASN A 84 -2.25 17.75 -10.89
CA ASN A 84 -3.55 17.81 -10.25
C ASN A 84 -4.44 16.56 -10.44
N ASP A 85 -3.87 15.46 -10.92
CA ASP A 85 -4.57 14.18 -11.01
C ASP A 85 -4.15 13.29 -9.85
N GLY A 86 -5.05 13.10 -8.88
CA GLY A 86 -4.77 12.33 -7.65
C GLY A 86 -4.40 10.87 -7.91
N ASP A 87 -4.79 10.28 -9.03
CA ASP A 87 -4.39 8.93 -9.41
C ASP A 87 -2.89 8.84 -9.71
N TYR A 88 -2.25 9.97 -10.00
CA TYR A 88 -0.83 10.07 -10.31
C TYR A 88 -0.03 10.82 -9.23
N LEU A 89 -0.60 10.90 -8.03
CA LEU A 89 0.11 11.47 -6.89
C LEU A 89 1.26 10.55 -6.48
N VAL A 90 2.41 11.15 -6.20
CA VAL A 90 3.59 10.46 -5.69
C VAL A 90 3.83 10.96 -4.27
N SER A 91 3.88 10.05 -3.31
CA SER A 91 4.18 10.35 -1.92
C SER A 91 5.57 9.84 -1.57
N LYS A 92 6.38 10.70 -0.96
CA LYS A 92 7.73 10.37 -0.51
C LYS A 92 7.78 10.49 1.00
N LEU A 93 7.91 9.36 1.68
CA LEU A 93 8.06 9.31 3.13
C LEU A 93 9.54 9.22 3.47
N HIS A 94 10.04 10.23 4.17
CA HIS A 94 11.45 10.34 4.54
C HIS A 94 11.71 9.63 5.87
N PHE A 95 12.72 8.77 5.87
CA PHE A 95 13.22 8.08 7.07
C PHE A 95 14.63 8.55 7.37
N CYS A 96 14.92 8.76 8.64
CA CYS A 96 16.25 9.05 9.13
C CYS A 96 16.74 7.85 9.95
N LEU A 97 17.73 7.14 9.42
CA LEU A 97 18.21 5.87 9.95
C LEU A 97 19.64 6.01 10.48
N SER A 98 20.06 5.04 11.29
CA SER A 98 21.45 4.94 11.73
C SER A 98 22.37 4.83 10.52
N SER A 99 23.57 5.42 10.61
CA SER A 99 24.59 5.30 9.57
C SER A 99 25.04 3.84 9.36
N SER A 100 24.80 2.97 10.33
CA SER A 100 25.08 1.52 10.24
C SER A 100 23.95 0.71 9.59
N TRP A 101 22.83 1.36 9.25
CA TRP A 101 21.71 0.67 8.61
C TRP A 101 22.13 0.16 7.22
N PRO A 102 21.95 -1.16 6.93
CA PRO A 102 22.40 -1.70 5.66
C PRO A 102 21.60 -1.16 4.48
N GLU A 103 22.27 -0.59 3.49
CA GLU A 103 21.62 -0.10 2.28
C GLU A 103 20.86 -1.21 1.52
N CYS A 104 21.32 -2.44 1.60
CA CYS A 104 20.66 -3.58 0.98
C CYS A 104 19.26 -3.87 1.58
N ASN A 105 18.93 -3.29 2.73
CA ASN A 105 17.59 -3.40 3.31
C ASN A 105 16.59 -2.44 2.67
N GLY A 106 17.04 -1.47 1.86
CA GLY A 106 16.18 -0.44 1.28
C GLY A 106 15.08 -0.99 0.39
N ASP A 107 15.44 -1.75 -0.64
CA ASP A 107 14.46 -2.31 -1.57
C ASP A 107 13.51 -3.32 -0.90
N PRO A 108 13.99 -4.26 -0.07
CA PRO A 108 13.08 -5.13 0.68
C PRO A 108 12.15 -4.37 1.62
N PHE A 109 12.63 -3.34 2.29
CA PHE A 109 11.81 -2.50 3.15
C PHE A 109 10.71 -1.80 2.35
N ASP A 110 11.06 -1.20 1.21
CA ASP A 110 10.09 -0.52 0.34
C ASP A 110 9.05 -1.50 -0.19
N SER A 111 9.48 -2.70 -0.57
CA SER A 111 8.58 -3.77 -1.03
C SER A 111 7.58 -4.17 0.05
N ASP A 112 8.04 -4.33 1.29
CA ASP A 112 7.15 -4.69 2.41
C ASP A 112 6.16 -3.55 2.71
N CYS A 113 6.59 -2.31 2.66
CA CYS A 113 5.70 -1.16 2.85
C CYS A 113 4.66 -1.08 1.73
N GLN A 114 5.06 -1.33 0.50
CA GLN A 114 4.14 -1.34 -0.63
C GLN A 114 3.12 -2.48 -0.49
N GLU A 115 3.55 -3.67 -0.08
CA GLU A 115 2.64 -4.79 0.20
C GLU A 115 1.65 -4.45 1.31
N TYR A 116 2.10 -3.76 2.36
CA TYR A 116 1.20 -3.28 3.40
C TYR A 116 0.11 -2.37 2.82
N ILE A 117 0.50 -1.41 1.99
CA ILE A 117 -0.45 -0.45 1.40
C ILE A 117 -1.44 -1.17 0.49
N VAL A 118 -0.95 -2.01 -0.42
CA VAL A 118 -1.80 -2.73 -1.38
C VAL A 118 -2.82 -3.60 -0.65
N ASN A 119 -2.37 -4.41 0.30
CA ASN A 119 -3.28 -5.30 1.04
C ASN A 119 -4.26 -4.52 1.92
N SER A 120 -3.85 -3.39 2.50
CA SER A 120 -4.74 -2.52 3.27
C SER A 120 -5.85 -1.95 2.40
N VAL A 121 -5.52 -1.49 1.20
CA VAL A 121 -6.50 -0.94 0.26
C VAL A 121 -7.47 -2.03 -0.20
N ILE A 122 -6.96 -3.22 -0.52
CA ILE A 122 -7.80 -4.37 -0.90
C ILE A 122 -8.76 -4.72 0.24
N ALA A 123 -8.28 -4.76 1.47
CA ALA A 123 -9.11 -5.06 2.64
C ALA A 123 -10.26 -4.05 2.78
N GLU A 124 -9.99 -2.76 2.60
CA GLU A 124 -11.02 -1.72 2.63
C GLU A 124 -12.04 -1.90 1.49
N PHE A 125 -11.54 -2.14 0.28
CA PHE A 125 -12.38 -2.29 -0.90
C PHE A 125 -13.29 -3.51 -0.80
N ILE A 126 -12.72 -4.69 -0.47
CA ILE A 126 -13.47 -5.93 -0.33
C ILE A 126 -14.39 -5.90 0.89
N GLY A 127 -13.98 -5.20 1.95
CA GLY A 127 -14.73 -5.07 3.19
C GLY A 127 -16.13 -4.46 3.01
N LEU A 128 -16.34 -3.71 1.92
CA LEU A 128 -17.65 -3.14 1.61
C LEU A 128 -18.70 -4.23 1.31
N SER A 129 -18.28 -5.37 0.78
CA SER A 129 -19.19 -6.45 0.39
C SER A 129 -18.87 -7.81 1.01
N LEU A 130 -17.61 -8.06 1.38
CA LEU A 130 -17.16 -9.34 1.91
C LEU A 130 -16.25 -9.16 3.13
N PRO A 131 -16.82 -8.83 4.31
CA PRO A 131 -16.02 -8.54 5.50
C PRO A 131 -15.10 -9.67 5.95
N LYS A 132 -15.50 -10.92 5.79
CA LYS A 132 -14.67 -12.07 6.21
C LYS A 132 -13.44 -12.23 5.34
N GLU A 133 -13.58 -12.05 4.05
CA GLU A 133 -12.47 -12.13 3.10
C GLU A 133 -11.53 -10.93 3.27
N ALA A 134 -12.08 -9.78 3.67
CA ALA A 134 -11.29 -8.59 3.97
C ALA A 134 -10.30 -8.83 5.12
N ASP A 135 -10.68 -9.61 6.13
CA ASP A 135 -9.80 -9.92 7.25
C ASP A 135 -8.52 -10.63 6.80
N HIS A 136 -8.62 -11.48 5.79
CA HIS A 136 -7.45 -12.17 5.24
C HIS A 136 -6.43 -11.17 4.68
N PHE A 137 -6.89 -10.19 3.92
CA PHE A 137 -6.02 -9.14 3.37
C PHE A 137 -5.50 -8.21 4.45
N ALA A 138 -6.31 -7.89 5.45
CA ALA A 138 -5.87 -7.09 6.60
C ALA A 138 -4.74 -7.79 7.35
N GLN A 139 -4.83 -9.11 7.55
CA GLN A 139 -3.77 -9.89 8.19
C GLN A 139 -2.49 -9.91 7.35
N LYS A 140 -2.60 -10.05 6.03
CA LYS A 140 -1.45 -9.97 5.13
C LYS A 140 -0.77 -8.61 5.21
N ALA A 141 -1.56 -7.54 5.31
CA ALA A 141 -1.03 -6.18 5.48
C ALA A 141 -0.21 -6.09 6.77
N MET A 142 -0.74 -6.59 7.88
CA MET A 142 -0.03 -6.55 9.16
C MET A 142 1.26 -7.36 9.14
N VAL A 143 1.28 -8.51 8.48
CA VAL A 143 2.50 -9.31 8.31
C VAL A 143 3.55 -8.52 7.52
N ALA A 144 3.15 -7.85 6.44
CA ALA A 144 4.05 -7.03 5.65
C ALA A 144 4.64 -5.88 6.48
N LEU A 145 3.81 -5.22 7.31
CA LEU A 145 4.27 -4.14 8.18
C LEU A 145 5.28 -4.63 9.21
N LYS A 146 5.06 -5.80 9.80
CA LYS A 146 6.00 -6.41 10.73
C LYS A 146 7.31 -6.77 10.05
N ASN A 147 7.26 -7.25 8.83
CA ASN A 147 8.46 -7.54 8.04
C ASN A 147 9.26 -6.26 7.74
N ALA A 148 8.58 -5.17 7.44
CA ALA A 148 9.22 -3.86 7.27
C ALA A 148 9.87 -3.40 8.57
N GLU A 149 9.18 -3.54 9.69
CA GLU A 149 9.71 -3.19 11.02
C GLU A 149 11.01 -3.92 11.32
N ARG A 150 11.07 -5.22 11.04
CA ARG A 150 12.29 -6.02 11.25
C ARG A 150 13.48 -5.46 10.48
N LYS A 151 13.26 -4.93 9.29
CA LYS A 151 14.32 -4.36 8.46
C LYS A 151 14.80 -3.01 8.97
N LEU A 152 13.91 -2.22 9.60
CA LEU A 152 14.28 -0.95 10.22
C LEU A 152 15.07 -1.14 11.51
N TYR A 153 14.70 -2.13 12.31
CA TYR A 153 15.31 -2.41 13.61
C TYR A 153 16.41 -3.46 13.53
N PHE A 154 16.99 -3.63 12.35
CA PHE A 154 18.09 -4.58 12.16
C PHE A 154 19.25 -4.21 13.08
N LYS A 155 19.62 -5.14 13.96
CA LYS A 155 20.79 -5.02 14.82
C LYS A 155 21.91 -5.83 14.20
N ILE A 156 23.02 -5.16 13.92
CA ILE A 156 24.28 -5.83 13.61
C ILE A 156 24.79 -6.38 14.95
N GLY A 157 24.61 -7.67 15.12
CA GLY A 157 25.03 -8.27 16.38
C GLY A 157 25.88 -9.46 16.17
#